data_0d27f7f2ee80914143b05ebc6208ce06
#
_entry.id   0d27f7f2ee80914143b05ebc6208ce06
#
_cell.length_a   1.000
_cell.length_b   1.000
_cell.length_c   1.000
_cell.angle_alpha   90.00
_cell.angle_beta   90.00
_cell.angle_gamma   90.00
#
_symmetry.space_group_name_H-M   'P 1'
#
loop_
_entity.id
_entity.type
_entity.pdbx_description
1 polymer ?
#
loop_
_entity_poly.entity_id
_entity_poly.type
_entity_poly.pdbx_seq_one_letter_code
_entity_poly.pdbx_strand_id
1 'polypeptide(L)'
;MTHPILVVGCVSLDTLHIGGQTYQTIGGAGLYTALAARCAGAPTTLLGPRPTTLSPLLAPVAQRLDWIGPEAPPDALPHLEIAHHGEGRATLVGASWGAESQLTTAHLPDDLSRYAFVHIAALSSAHKMLDFLHACRERGARRISAGTYYRIVQNEPATVRAIFEQADLFFMNENEAIGLWGSLRVAGGVSARTREGALLFIT
;
A
#
# COMPACT_ATOMS: atom_id res chain seq x y z
N MET A 1 -9.34 23.90 -5.67
CA MET A 1 -8.81 23.56 -4.35
C MET A 1 -8.19 22.16 -4.46
N THR A 2 -6.94 22.01 -4.11
CA THR A 2 -6.26 20.71 -4.11
C THR A 2 -6.66 19.95 -2.85
N HIS A 3 -7.16 18.74 -3.03
CA HIS A 3 -7.63 17.90 -1.91
C HIS A 3 -6.49 17.02 -1.39
N PRO A 4 -6.11 17.11 -0.13
CA PRO A 4 -5.01 16.32 0.42
C PRO A 4 -5.37 14.83 0.49
N ILE A 5 -4.34 13.99 0.33
CA ILE A 5 -4.43 12.53 0.41
C ILE A 5 -3.49 12.04 1.52
N LEU A 6 -3.98 11.14 2.36
CA LEU A 6 -3.15 10.35 3.26
C LEU A 6 -2.93 8.97 2.66
N VAL A 7 -1.68 8.55 2.57
CA VAL A 7 -1.31 7.18 2.19
C VAL A 7 -0.74 6.47 3.41
N VAL A 8 -1.37 5.39 3.83
CA VAL A 8 -0.86 4.48 4.86
C VAL A 8 -0.12 3.36 4.16
N GLY A 9 1.17 3.22 4.40
CA GLY A 9 1.97 2.20 3.72
C GLY A 9 3.46 2.38 3.92
N CYS A 10 4.24 1.41 3.46
CA CYS A 10 5.67 1.41 3.67
C CYS A 10 6.45 1.92 2.47
N VAL A 11 7.64 2.38 2.78
CA VAL A 11 8.78 2.51 1.87
C VAL A 11 9.68 1.30 2.09
N SER A 12 10.26 0.75 1.05
CA SER A 12 11.22 -0.33 1.13
C SER A 12 12.54 0.04 0.43
N LEU A 13 13.60 -0.64 0.81
CA LEU A 13 14.88 -0.63 0.12
C LEU A 13 15.09 -2.02 -0.48
N ASP A 14 14.85 -2.15 -1.78
CA ASP A 14 14.73 -3.44 -2.43
C ASP A 14 16.00 -3.83 -3.20
N THR A 15 16.21 -5.14 -3.35
CA THR A 15 17.20 -5.73 -4.22
C THR A 15 16.54 -6.32 -5.45
N LEU A 16 16.96 -5.88 -6.65
CA LEU A 16 16.47 -6.40 -7.92
C LEU A 16 17.55 -7.20 -8.62
N HIS A 17 17.20 -8.40 -9.08
CA HIS A 17 18.04 -9.23 -9.95
C HIS A 17 17.49 -9.16 -11.38
N ILE A 18 18.26 -8.56 -12.29
CA ILE A 18 17.87 -8.33 -13.69
C ILE A 18 19.03 -8.71 -14.60
N GLY A 19 18.83 -9.67 -15.49
CA GLY A 19 19.84 -10.05 -16.48
C GLY A 19 21.19 -10.50 -15.88
N GLY A 20 21.16 -11.14 -14.71
CA GLY A 20 22.36 -11.58 -13.98
C GLY A 20 23.07 -10.48 -13.19
N GLN A 21 22.53 -9.29 -13.15
CA GLN A 21 23.03 -8.17 -12.35
C GLN A 21 22.12 -7.89 -11.16
N THR A 22 22.69 -7.29 -10.12
CA THR A 22 21.98 -6.93 -8.89
C THR A 22 21.95 -5.42 -8.72
N TYR A 23 20.78 -4.88 -8.44
CA TYR A 23 20.55 -3.45 -8.26
C TYR A 23 19.87 -3.19 -6.91
N GLN A 24 20.26 -2.08 -6.28
CA GLN A 24 19.54 -1.54 -5.12
C GLN A 24 18.56 -0.45 -5.60
N THR A 25 17.34 -0.50 -5.10
CA THR A 25 16.31 0.49 -5.46
C THR A 25 15.42 0.82 -4.28
N ILE A 26 14.69 1.90 -4.40
CA ILE A 26 13.58 2.21 -3.49
C ILE A 26 12.32 1.52 -3.99
N GLY A 27 11.48 1.09 -3.09
CA GLY A 27 10.22 0.42 -3.36
C GLY A 27 9.15 0.72 -2.34
N GLY A 28 8.14 -0.13 -2.34
CA GLY A 28 7.02 -0.07 -1.42
C GLY A 28 5.77 0.56 -2.04
N ALA A 29 4.64 -0.14 -1.89
CA ALA A 29 3.35 0.31 -2.42
C ALA A 29 2.94 1.68 -1.85
N GLY A 30 3.25 1.95 -0.57
CA GLY A 30 3.02 3.24 0.07
C GLY A 30 3.77 4.37 -0.62
N LEU A 31 5.07 4.18 -0.88
CA LEU A 31 5.90 5.19 -1.55
C LEU A 31 5.39 5.50 -2.96
N TYR A 32 5.19 4.47 -3.78
CA TYR A 32 4.76 4.69 -5.17
C TYR A 32 3.39 5.33 -5.25
N THR A 33 2.45 4.95 -4.39
CA THR A 33 1.12 5.59 -4.33
C THR A 33 1.24 7.07 -3.91
N ALA A 34 2.04 7.37 -2.89
CA ALA A 34 2.23 8.74 -2.43
C ALA A 34 2.90 9.62 -3.51
N LEU A 35 3.92 9.10 -4.18
CA LEU A 35 4.57 9.81 -5.28
C LEU A 35 3.64 10.02 -6.48
N ALA A 36 2.83 9.01 -6.84
CA ALA A 36 1.86 9.13 -7.93
C ALA A 36 0.80 10.20 -7.62
N ALA A 37 0.25 10.20 -6.41
CA ALA A 37 -0.69 11.22 -5.97
C ALA A 37 -0.06 12.62 -5.99
N ARG A 38 1.19 12.74 -5.55
CA ARG A 38 1.94 14.00 -5.60
C ARG A 38 2.20 14.47 -7.03
N CYS A 39 2.57 13.57 -7.94
CA CYS A 39 2.74 13.88 -9.36
C CYS A 39 1.42 14.31 -10.03
N ALA A 40 0.29 13.77 -9.57
CA ALA A 40 -1.04 14.20 -10.00
C ALA A 40 -1.48 15.55 -9.39
N GLY A 41 -0.63 16.20 -8.59
CA GLY A 41 -0.89 17.53 -8.02
C GLY A 41 -1.62 17.52 -6.67
N ALA A 42 -1.85 16.34 -6.05
CA ALA A 42 -2.45 16.27 -4.73
C ALA A 42 -1.42 16.50 -3.62
N PRO A 43 -1.67 17.38 -2.63
CA PRO A 43 -0.91 17.40 -1.39
C PRO A 43 -0.99 16.03 -0.73
N THR A 44 0.17 15.41 -0.45
CA THR A 44 0.19 14.00 -0.03
C THR A 44 1.04 13.84 1.22
N THR A 45 0.44 13.21 2.23
CA THR A 45 1.11 12.74 3.44
C THR A 45 1.29 11.23 3.34
N LEU A 46 2.50 10.73 3.55
CA LEU A 46 2.80 9.30 3.68
C LEU A 46 2.92 8.95 5.16
N LEU A 47 2.07 8.04 5.65
CA LEU A 47 2.17 7.45 6.98
C LEU A 47 2.82 6.07 6.85
N GLY A 48 4.05 5.96 7.33
CA GLY A 48 4.83 4.73 7.31
C GLY A 48 6.10 4.85 8.13
N PRO A 49 6.82 3.75 8.40
CA PRO A 49 8.11 3.80 9.08
C PRO A 49 9.06 4.76 8.36
N ARG A 50 9.64 5.68 9.12
CA ARG A 50 10.53 6.72 8.62
C ARG A 50 11.96 6.46 9.08
N PRO A 51 12.94 6.37 8.17
CA PRO A 51 14.30 6.13 8.57
C PRO A 51 14.88 7.36 9.31
N THR A 52 15.62 7.12 10.39
CA THR A 52 16.31 8.17 11.15
C THR A 52 17.40 8.87 10.34
N THR A 53 17.93 8.18 9.32
CA THR A 53 18.89 8.73 8.35
C THR A 53 18.48 8.32 6.96
N LEU A 54 18.37 9.28 6.05
CA LEU A 54 18.02 9.03 4.66
C LEU A 54 19.22 8.49 3.88
N SER A 55 19.04 7.36 3.20
CA SER A 55 20.01 6.89 2.22
C SER A 55 20.05 7.82 1.00
N PRO A 56 21.15 7.83 0.21
CA PRO A 56 21.22 8.60 -1.04
C PRO A 56 20.07 8.27 -2.02
N LEU A 57 19.55 7.03 -2.00
CA LEU A 57 18.43 6.63 -2.83
C LEU A 57 17.10 7.24 -2.36
N LEU A 58 16.90 7.38 -1.06
CA LEU A 58 15.65 7.91 -0.48
C LEU A 58 15.61 9.43 -0.41
N ALA A 59 16.73 10.10 -0.24
CA ALA A 59 16.79 11.54 -0.02
C ALA A 59 16.05 12.37 -1.08
N PRO A 60 16.17 12.08 -2.40
CA PRO A 60 15.48 12.86 -3.44
C PRO A 60 13.96 12.72 -3.41
N VAL A 61 13.43 11.58 -2.96
CA VAL A 61 12.00 11.32 -2.92
C VAL A 61 11.36 11.73 -1.60
N ALA A 62 12.09 11.57 -0.49
CA ALA A 62 11.64 11.98 0.84
C ALA A 62 11.35 13.48 0.92
N GLN A 63 12.16 14.32 0.23
CA GLN A 63 11.95 15.76 0.16
C GLN A 63 10.65 16.17 -0.56
N ARG A 64 10.04 15.27 -1.31
CA ARG A 64 8.81 15.51 -2.08
C ARG A 64 7.55 15.14 -1.30
N LEU A 65 7.68 14.51 -0.15
CA LEU A 65 6.57 13.96 0.64
C LEU A 65 6.55 14.58 2.04
N ASP A 66 5.34 14.78 2.55
CA ASP A 66 5.12 14.95 3.97
C ASP A 66 5.08 13.54 4.59
N TRP A 67 6.19 13.11 5.21
CA TRP A 67 6.35 11.75 5.70
C TRP A 67 6.28 11.72 7.22
N ILE A 68 5.29 11.03 7.75
CA ILE A 68 5.01 10.86 9.18
C ILE A 68 5.03 9.37 9.56
N GLY A 69 5.16 9.09 10.86
CA GLY A 69 5.12 7.72 11.38
C GLY A 69 6.28 7.40 12.31
N PRO A 70 6.40 6.15 12.76
CA PRO A 70 7.45 5.74 13.68
C PRO A 70 8.83 5.87 13.05
N GLU A 71 9.79 6.34 13.83
CA GLU A 71 11.19 6.38 13.40
C GLU A 71 11.83 5.00 13.55
N ALA A 72 12.64 4.63 12.57
CA ALA A 72 13.33 3.34 12.54
C ALA A 72 14.75 3.50 12.00
N PRO A 73 15.70 2.62 12.40
CA PRO A 73 17.01 2.54 11.76
C PRO A 73 16.84 2.29 10.23
N PRO A 74 17.73 2.83 9.39
CA PRO A 74 17.62 2.69 7.93
C PRO A 74 17.61 1.24 7.44
N ASP A 75 18.37 0.37 8.11
CA ASP A 75 18.45 -1.07 7.83
C ASP A 75 17.25 -1.88 8.33
N ALA A 76 16.38 -1.25 9.13
CA ALA A 76 15.13 -1.85 9.59
C ALA A 76 13.94 -1.55 8.67
N LEU A 77 14.09 -0.77 7.61
CA LEU A 77 13.03 -0.58 6.62
C LEU A 77 12.66 -1.92 5.96
N PRO A 78 11.43 -2.09 5.49
CA PRO A 78 11.06 -3.22 4.65
C PRO A 78 12.05 -3.41 3.50
N HIS A 79 12.33 -4.66 3.18
CA HIS A 79 13.22 -5.05 2.10
C HIS A 79 12.62 -6.21 1.31
N LEU A 80 12.51 -6.04 0.01
CA LEU A 80 12.09 -7.09 -0.91
C LEU A 80 13.26 -7.47 -1.82
N GLU A 81 13.40 -8.75 -2.08
CA GLU A 81 14.33 -9.28 -3.06
C GLU A 81 13.53 -9.87 -4.22
N ILE A 82 13.72 -9.30 -5.42
CA ILE A 82 12.89 -9.57 -6.59
C ILE A 82 13.77 -9.97 -7.78
N ALA A 83 13.48 -11.12 -8.39
CA ALA A 83 14.10 -11.55 -9.62
C ALA A 83 13.18 -11.26 -10.83
N HIS A 84 13.70 -10.51 -11.81
CA HIS A 84 13.02 -10.23 -13.07
C HIS A 84 13.46 -11.18 -14.16
N HIS A 85 12.50 -11.82 -14.83
CA HIS A 85 12.71 -12.84 -15.86
C HIS A 85 12.47 -12.34 -17.29
N GLY A 86 12.21 -11.04 -17.46
CA GLY A 86 11.76 -10.45 -18.72
C GLY A 86 10.26 -10.60 -18.96
N GLU A 87 9.75 -9.94 -19.98
CA GLU A 87 8.34 -9.97 -20.40
C GLU A 87 7.34 -9.65 -19.27
N GLY A 88 7.71 -8.74 -18.35
CA GLY A 88 6.88 -8.35 -17.22
C GLY A 88 6.78 -9.38 -16.10
N ARG A 89 7.52 -10.51 -16.18
CA ARG A 89 7.50 -11.54 -15.14
C ARG A 89 8.54 -11.28 -14.08
N ALA A 90 8.11 -11.35 -12.82
CA ALA A 90 8.99 -11.22 -11.66
C ALA A 90 8.62 -12.25 -10.59
N THR A 91 9.61 -12.66 -9.82
CA THR A 91 9.44 -13.54 -8.66
C THR A 91 9.95 -12.85 -7.41
N LEU A 92 9.15 -12.85 -6.36
CA LEU A 92 9.58 -12.44 -5.03
C LEU A 92 10.47 -13.56 -4.44
N VAL A 93 11.77 -13.31 -4.35
CA VAL A 93 12.78 -14.26 -3.84
C VAL A 93 12.81 -14.21 -2.31
N GLY A 94 12.74 -13.02 -1.74
CA GLY A 94 12.77 -12.81 -0.30
C GLY A 94 12.00 -11.57 0.11
N ALA A 95 11.53 -11.55 1.37
CA ALA A 95 10.86 -10.39 1.95
C ALA A 95 11.17 -10.28 3.44
N SER A 96 11.54 -9.09 3.88
CA SER A 96 11.61 -8.70 5.28
C SER A 96 10.75 -7.47 5.49
N TRP A 97 9.85 -7.52 6.47
CA TRP A 97 8.91 -6.42 6.73
C TRP A 97 9.44 -5.42 7.76
N GLY A 98 10.48 -5.79 8.51
CA GLY A 98 11.23 -4.91 9.39
C GLY A 98 10.35 -3.99 10.23
N ALA A 99 10.61 -2.70 10.13
CA ALA A 99 9.93 -1.66 10.90
C ALA A 99 8.43 -1.49 10.58
N GLU A 100 7.89 -2.18 9.57
CA GLU A 100 6.43 -2.18 9.35
C GLU A 100 5.67 -2.70 10.58
N SER A 101 6.28 -3.60 11.35
CA SER A 101 5.69 -4.10 12.61
C SER A 101 5.39 -3.00 13.62
N GLN A 102 6.17 -1.91 13.59
CA GLN A 102 6.02 -0.76 14.48
C GLN A 102 4.90 0.20 14.04
N LEU A 103 4.48 0.12 12.78
CA LEU A 103 3.40 0.94 12.25
C LEU A 103 2.06 0.43 12.80
N THR A 104 1.39 1.27 13.58
CA THR A 104 0.09 0.97 14.20
C THR A 104 -0.91 2.10 13.96
N THR A 105 -2.18 1.85 14.24
CA THR A 105 -3.26 2.84 14.13
C THR A 105 -3.07 4.05 15.06
N ALA A 106 -2.27 3.94 16.11
CA ALA A 106 -1.92 5.05 16.99
C ALA A 106 -1.14 6.18 16.28
N HIS A 107 -0.48 5.88 15.16
CA HIS A 107 0.26 6.86 14.36
C HIS A 107 -0.61 7.66 13.38
N LEU A 108 -1.89 7.29 13.22
CA LEU A 108 -2.83 8.06 12.40
C LEU A 108 -3.06 9.44 13.04
N PRO A 109 -3.20 10.50 12.24
CA PRO A 109 -3.71 11.78 12.73
C PRO A 109 -5.07 11.62 13.42
N ASP A 110 -5.34 12.42 14.45
CA ASP A 110 -6.59 12.32 15.23
C ASP A 110 -7.83 12.66 14.40
N ASP A 111 -7.72 13.58 13.43
CA ASP A 111 -8.78 13.96 12.51
C ASP A 111 -8.37 13.73 11.06
N LEU A 112 -9.08 12.84 10.39
CA LEU A 112 -8.91 12.51 8.98
C LEU A 112 -9.94 13.16 8.05
N SER A 113 -10.88 13.93 8.58
CA SER A 113 -11.93 14.59 7.79
C SER A 113 -11.38 15.60 6.77
N ARG A 114 -10.18 16.12 7.00
CA ARG A 114 -9.47 17.04 6.09
C ARG A 114 -8.94 16.36 4.81
N TYR A 115 -8.75 15.04 4.83
CA TYR A 115 -8.26 14.31 3.66
C TYR A 115 -9.42 13.95 2.74
N ALA A 116 -9.25 14.21 1.44
CA ALA A 116 -10.22 13.80 0.43
C ALA A 116 -10.28 12.27 0.31
N PHE A 117 -9.11 11.64 0.44
CA PHE A 117 -8.95 10.19 0.47
C PHE A 117 -7.91 9.78 1.50
N VAL A 118 -8.16 8.63 2.13
CA VAL A 118 -7.13 7.84 2.80
C VAL A 118 -6.91 6.59 1.97
N HIS A 119 -5.70 6.36 1.50
CA HIS A 119 -5.33 5.13 0.80
C HIS A 119 -4.55 4.22 1.73
N ILE A 120 -5.02 2.98 1.90
CA ILE A 120 -4.32 1.94 2.63
C ILE A 120 -3.62 1.07 1.59
N ALA A 121 -2.31 1.28 1.41
CA ALA A 121 -1.48 0.47 0.54
C ALA A 121 -1.32 -0.94 1.11
N ALA A 122 -0.95 -1.89 0.28
CA ALA A 122 -0.71 -3.25 0.73
C ALA A 122 0.38 -3.30 1.81
N LEU A 123 0.02 -3.87 2.97
CA LEU A 123 0.90 -4.15 4.11
C LEU A 123 1.16 -5.65 4.22
N SER A 124 2.03 -6.06 5.13
CA SER A 124 2.39 -7.48 5.33
C SER A 124 1.21 -8.37 5.74
N SER A 125 0.15 -7.79 6.32
CA SER A 125 -1.05 -8.49 6.79
C SER A 125 -2.33 -7.75 6.43
N ALA A 126 -3.33 -8.48 5.93
CA ALA A 126 -4.66 -7.95 5.69
C ALA A 126 -5.38 -7.56 6.99
N HIS A 127 -5.13 -8.24 8.09
CA HIS A 127 -5.68 -7.86 9.39
C HIS A 127 -5.22 -6.46 9.80
N LYS A 128 -3.92 -6.17 9.68
CA LYS A 128 -3.40 -4.83 9.94
C LYS A 128 -4.05 -3.77 9.05
N MET A 129 -4.25 -4.08 7.77
CA MET A 129 -4.94 -3.17 6.84
C MET A 129 -6.39 -2.92 7.24
N LEU A 130 -7.10 -3.96 7.70
CA LEU A 130 -8.47 -3.85 8.19
C LEU A 130 -8.54 -2.99 9.46
N ASP A 131 -7.60 -3.16 10.40
CA ASP A 131 -7.50 -2.33 11.60
C ASP A 131 -7.31 -0.85 11.23
N PHE A 132 -6.44 -0.55 10.26
CA PHE A 132 -6.28 0.81 9.74
C PHE A 132 -7.55 1.33 9.10
N LEU A 133 -8.29 0.51 8.34
CA LEU A 133 -9.54 0.91 7.71
C LEU A 133 -10.57 1.33 8.78
N HIS A 134 -10.74 0.51 9.81
CA HIS A 134 -11.65 0.82 10.91
C HIS A 134 -11.24 2.10 11.66
N ALA A 135 -9.98 2.20 12.07
CA ALA A 135 -9.47 3.39 12.75
C ALA A 135 -9.58 4.66 11.88
N CYS A 136 -9.39 4.55 10.56
CA CYS A 136 -9.61 5.67 9.65
C CYS A 136 -11.08 6.12 9.62
N ARG A 137 -12.03 5.19 9.61
CA ARG A 137 -13.47 5.52 9.69
C ARG A 137 -13.81 6.20 11.01
N GLU A 138 -13.33 5.68 12.12
CA GLU A 138 -13.57 6.25 13.46
C GLU A 138 -13.02 7.68 13.57
N ARG A 139 -11.90 7.99 12.87
CA ARG A 139 -11.30 9.32 12.83
C ARG A 139 -11.84 10.23 11.71
N GLY A 140 -12.97 9.90 11.13
CA GLY A 140 -13.69 10.75 10.19
C GLY A 140 -13.22 10.72 8.75
N ALA A 141 -12.44 9.70 8.32
CA ALA A 141 -12.10 9.54 6.91
C ALA A 141 -13.37 9.37 6.06
N ARG A 142 -13.57 10.27 5.10
CA ARG A 142 -14.77 10.31 4.26
C ARG A 142 -14.75 9.23 3.18
N ARG A 143 -13.57 9.03 2.58
CA ARG A 143 -13.35 8.03 1.53
C ARG A 143 -12.07 7.27 1.81
N ILE A 144 -12.17 5.95 1.77
CA ILE A 144 -11.03 5.06 1.97
C ILE A 144 -10.85 4.20 0.72
N SER A 145 -9.64 4.21 0.19
CA SER A 145 -9.22 3.25 -0.82
C SER A 145 -8.23 2.26 -0.24
N ALA A 146 -8.20 1.04 -0.77
CA ALA A 146 -7.23 0.04 -0.37
C ALA A 146 -6.68 -0.71 -1.58
N GLY A 147 -5.46 -1.17 -1.45
CA GLY A 147 -4.83 -2.11 -2.40
C GLY A 147 -4.65 -3.47 -1.77
N THR A 148 -4.14 -4.42 -2.54
CA THR A 148 -3.77 -5.74 -2.05
C THR A 148 -2.52 -6.25 -2.79
N TYR A 149 -2.05 -7.44 -2.45
CA TYR A 149 -1.08 -8.19 -3.24
C TYR A 149 -1.27 -9.69 -3.07
N TYR A 150 -0.78 -10.46 -4.04
CA TYR A 150 -1.10 -11.87 -4.21
C TYR A 150 -0.92 -12.71 -2.94
N ARG A 151 0.17 -12.51 -2.19
CA ARG A 151 0.47 -13.31 -0.99
C ARG A 151 -0.58 -13.15 0.12
N ILE A 152 -1.07 -11.92 0.37
CA ILE A 152 -2.12 -11.74 1.39
C ILE A 152 -3.48 -12.24 0.90
N VAL A 153 -3.74 -12.19 -0.39
CA VAL A 153 -4.93 -12.84 -0.99
C VAL A 153 -4.90 -14.34 -0.75
N GLN A 154 -3.74 -14.98 -0.85
CA GLN A 154 -3.59 -16.42 -0.59
C GLN A 154 -3.70 -16.77 0.90
N ASN A 155 -3.07 -15.98 1.76
CA ASN A 155 -2.95 -16.31 3.18
C ASN A 155 -4.14 -15.85 4.02
N GLU A 156 -4.77 -14.72 3.65
CA GLU A 156 -5.81 -14.05 4.44
C GLU A 156 -7.03 -13.67 3.56
N PRO A 157 -7.56 -14.57 2.72
CA PRO A 157 -8.57 -14.21 1.71
C PRO A 157 -9.87 -13.69 2.32
N ALA A 158 -10.27 -14.18 3.49
CA ALA A 158 -11.47 -13.71 4.17
C ALA A 158 -11.33 -12.25 4.63
N THR A 159 -10.16 -11.88 5.16
CA THR A 159 -9.88 -10.51 5.61
C THR A 159 -9.74 -9.56 4.42
N VAL A 160 -9.13 -10.00 3.30
CA VAL A 160 -9.08 -9.21 2.07
C VAL A 160 -10.49 -8.93 1.53
N ARG A 161 -11.41 -9.89 1.57
CA ARG A 161 -12.82 -9.67 1.22
C ARG A 161 -13.50 -8.67 2.15
N ALA A 162 -13.24 -8.74 3.45
CA ALA A 162 -13.79 -7.78 4.41
C ALA A 162 -13.29 -6.35 4.16
N ILE A 163 -12.03 -6.15 3.76
CA ILE A 163 -11.50 -4.85 3.34
C ILE A 163 -12.21 -4.37 2.06
N PHE A 164 -12.32 -5.26 1.05
CA PHE A 164 -13.00 -4.96 -0.20
C PHE A 164 -14.45 -4.49 0.02
N GLU A 165 -15.20 -5.16 0.89
CA GLU A 165 -16.60 -4.81 1.21
C GLU A 165 -16.76 -3.47 1.91
N GLN A 166 -15.73 -3.01 2.62
CA GLN A 166 -15.77 -1.80 3.44
C GLN A 166 -15.05 -0.60 2.82
N ALA A 167 -14.16 -0.81 1.86
CA ALA A 167 -13.47 0.26 1.14
C ALA A 167 -14.42 0.93 0.13
N ASP A 168 -14.17 2.22 -0.15
CA ASP A 168 -14.90 2.94 -1.22
C ASP A 168 -14.28 2.67 -2.60
N LEU A 169 -12.98 2.41 -2.63
CA LEU A 169 -12.22 2.04 -3.82
C LEU A 169 -11.29 0.88 -3.47
N PHE A 170 -11.25 -0.14 -4.31
CA PHE A 170 -10.35 -1.27 -4.09
C PHE A 170 -9.55 -1.56 -5.36
N PHE A 171 -8.25 -1.75 -5.19
CA PHE A 171 -7.31 -1.98 -6.29
C PHE A 171 -6.67 -3.35 -6.18
N MET A 172 -6.68 -4.10 -7.26
CA MET A 172 -5.99 -5.39 -7.38
C MET A 172 -5.61 -5.66 -8.84
N ASN A 173 -4.68 -6.57 -9.05
CA ASN A 173 -4.40 -7.08 -10.39
C ASN A 173 -5.25 -8.32 -10.70
N GLU A 174 -5.19 -8.78 -11.97
CA GLU A 174 -5.95 -9.96 -12.43
C GLU A 174 -5.64 -11.22 -11.60
N ASN A 175 -4.36 -11.47 -11.27
CA ASN A 175 -3.98 -12.66 -10.51
C ASN A 175 -4.53 -12.62 -9.08
N GLU A 176 -4.56 -11.46 -8.46
CA GLU A 176 -5.16 -11.25 -7.15
C GLU A 176 -6.68 -11.45 -7.19
N ALA A 177 -7.34 -10.92 -8.22
CA ALA A 177 -8.77 -11.12 -8.44
C ALA A 177 -9.13 -12.59 -8.65
N ILE A 178 -8.37 -13.30 -9.49
CA ILE A 178 -8.54 -14.76 -9.69
C ILE A 178 -8.27 -15.51 -8.39
N GLY A 179 -7.21 -15.16 -7.67
CA GLY A 179 -6.88 -15.77 -6.37
C GLY A 179 -8.00 -15.60 -5.33
N LEU A 180 -8.68 -14.44 -5.34
CA LEU A 180 -9.72 -14.14 -4.36
C LEU A 180 -11.09 -14.74 -4.72
N TRP A 181 -11.45 -14.78 -6.00
CA TRP A 181 -12.80 -15.19 -6.47
C TRP A 181 -12.81 -16.35 -7.47
N GLY A 182 -11.66 -16.90 -7.82
CA GLY A 182 -11.52 -18.01 -8.74
C GLY A 182 -11.58 -17.64 -10.23
N SER A 183 -12.14 -16.48 -10.59
CA SER A 183 -12.14 -15.98 -11.97
C SER A 183 -12.46 -14.49 -12.04
N LEU A 184 -12.04 -13.82 -13.13
CA LEU A 184 -12.37 -12.41 -13.38
C LEU A 184 -13.88 -12.20 -13.59
N ARG A 185 -14.58 -13.17 -14.14
CA ARG A 185 -16.04 -13.10 -14.34
C ARG A 185 -16.78 -13.04 -13.00
N VAL A 186 -16.35 -13.84 -12.03
CA VAL A 186 -16.91 -13.82 -10.67
C VAL A 186 -16.55 -12.51 -9.99
N ALA A 187 -15.31 -12.03 -10.12
CA ALA A 187 -14.87 -10.74 -9.57
C ALA A 187 -15.75 -9.58 -10.06
N GLY A 188 -16.06 -9.52 -11.37
CA GLY A 188 -16.98 -8.52 -11.93
C GLY A 188 -18.40 -8.60 -11.36
N GLY A 189 -18.91 -9.82 -11.16
CA GLY A 189 -20.22 -10.04 -10.53
C GLY A 189 -20.28 -9.67 -9.05
N VAL A 190 -19.19 -9.85 -8.32
CA VAL A 190 -19.06 -9.47 -6.91
C VAL A 190 -19.00 -7.95 -6.75
N SER A 191 -18.30 -7.26 -7.65
CA SER A 191 -18.25 -5.80 -7.67
C SER A 191 -19.64 -5.15 -7.72
N ALA A 192 -20.59 -5.78 -8.43
CA ALA A 192 -21.98 -5.31 -8.49
C ALA A 192 -22.75 -5.46 -7.15
N ARG A 193 -22.19 -6.16 -6.17
CA ARG A 193 -22.80 -6.40 -4.86
C ARG A 193 -22.14 -5.62 -3.72
N THR A 194 -21.16 -4.78 -4.03
CA THR A 194 -20.54 -3.94 -3.03
C THR A 194 -21.45 -2.81 -2.60
N ARG A 195 -21.06 -2.14 -1.54
CA ARG A 195 -21.68 -0.93 -1.04
C ARG A 195 -21.97 0.04 -2.19
N GLU A 196 -23.12 0.69 -2.18
CA GLU A 196 -23.50 1.68 -3.18
C GLU A 196 -22.43 2.76 -3.35
N GLY A 197 -21.98 2.95 -4.59
CA GLY A 197 -20.92 3.90 -4.94
C GLY A 197 -19.48 3.40 -4.73
N ALA A 198 -19.25 2.17 -4.24
CA ALA A 198 -17.92 1.59 -4.17
C ALA A 198 -17.46 1.12 -5.56
N LEU A 199 -16.13 1.21 -5.80
CA LEU A 199 -15.52 0.85 -7.08
C LEU A 199 -14.40 -0.18 -6.89
N LEU A 200 -14.36 -1.16 -7.78
CA LEU A 200 -13.26 -2.12 -7.92
C LEU A 200 -12.47 -1.81 -9.20
N PHE A 201 -11.15 -1.67 -9.06
CA PHE A 201 -10.22 -1.57 -10.17
C PHE A 201 -9.39 -2.83 -10.27
N ILE A 202 -9.46 -3.50 -11.42
CA ILE A 202 -8.63 -4.66 -11.76
C ILE A 202 -7.71 -4.25 -12.92
N THR A 203 -6.39 -4.37 -12.73
CA THR A 203 -5.34 -4.01 -13.70
C THR A 203 -4.60 -5.23 -14.22
#